data_f5972ef9bcbbe67bd8a0c35b07ab5854
#
_entry.id   f5972ef9bcbbe67bd8a0c35b07ab5854
#
_cell.length_a   1.000
_cell.length_b   1.000
_cell.length_c   1.000
_cell.angle_alpha   90.00
_cell.angle_beta   90.00
_cell.angle_gamma   90.00
#
_symmetry.space_group_name_H-M   'P 1'
#
loop_
_entity.id
_entity.type
_entity.pdbx_description
1 polymer ?
#
loop_
_entity_poly.entity_id
_entity_poly.type
_entity_poly.pdbx_seq_one_letter_code
_entity_poly.pdbx_strand_id
1 'polypeptide(L)'
;MINDLSKVGAHRPQRLLMLGCGSVAQATIPLLIRDVKLAPSSITVVDFVDNRHRIADAIAAGVNYEQGRVTQENLDAFLSARVGNGDMILDLAWNIDCPTILTWCREHGVRYLNTSVELWDPYYDMHNTHPLERTLYVRHQSLRRMIESWPDNHGPSAVLEHGANPGLVSHFAKRALGEIATALLKDKKAGDRAKFIEGALAEGRYNTLAMLTGTKVIHISERDTQITSAPKRVDEFVNTWSIEGFYEEGVAPAELGWGTHERWLPHNAHVHDDDGPCNQIALAQPGMETWVRSWVPCGEILGMIIRHGEAYTMSDHLTVWNDDGTAKYRPTVHYSYCPTDAAIMSVQELRMRNWKMQKDQRILNNEIESGRDELGVLLMGHDYKSWWTGSLLSIDEARAILPNQSAT
;
A
#
# COMPACT_ATOMS: atom_id res chain seq x y z
N MET A 1 -11.58 -14.55 -10.19
CA MET A 1 -10.68 -15.08 -11.23
C MET A 1 -10.74 -14.14 -12.41
N ILE A 2 -9.64 -13.47 -12.69
CA ILE A 2 -9.48 -12.69 -13.94
C ILE A 2 -9.19 -13.73 -15.02
N ASN A 3 -10.21 -14.24 -15.65
CA ASN A 3 -10.09 -15.35 -16.59
C ASN A 3 -9.69 -14.93 -18.01
N ASP A 4 -9.49 -13.64 -18.28
CA ASP A 4 -9.14 -13.21 -19.62
C ASP A 4 -8.40 -11.86 -19.65
N LEU A 5 -7.10 -11.91 -19.37
CA LEU A 5 -6.21 -10.77 -19.58
C LEU A 5 -6.04 -10.43 -21.07
N SER A 6 -6.56 -11.25 -22.00
CA SER A 6 -6.52 -10.96 -23.44
C SER A 6 -7.38 -9.74 -23.80
N LYS A 7 -8.40 -9.41 -23.00
CA LYS A 7 -9.23 -8.19 -23.17
C LYS A 7 -8.49 -6.90 -22.74
N VAL A 8 -7.38 -7.00 -22.01
CA VAL A 8 -6.51 -5.87 -21.67
C VAL A 8 -5.67 -5.41 -22.88
N GLY A 9 -5.68 -6.17 -23.97
CA GLY A 9 -4.79 -5.99 -25.11
C GLY A 9 -4.91 -4.70 -25.92
N ALA A 10 -6.03 -3.96 -25.83
CA ALA A 10 -6.25 -2.78 -26.68
C ALA A 10 -5.47 -1.52 -26.23
N HIS A 11 -4.89 -1.51 -25.03
CA HIS A 11 -4.25 -0.32 -24.44
C HIS A 11 -2.88 -0.60 -23.81
N ARG A 12 -2.13 -1.58 -24.31
CA ARG A 12 -0.77 -1.84 -23.84
C ARG A 12 0.14 -0.65 -24.13
N PRO A 13 1.07 -0.27 -23.24
CA PRO A 13 2.06 0.73 -23.56
C PRO A 13 2.99 0.21 -24.66
N GLN A 14 3.47 1.11 -25.50
CA GLN A 14 4.53 0.76 -26.46
C GLN A 14 5.88 0.59 -25.77
N ARG A 15 6.14 1.46 -24.78
CA ARG A 15 7.31 1.40 -23.89
C ARG A 15 6.84 1.46 -22.45
N LEU A 16 7.51 0.71 -21.60
CA LEU A 16 7.37 0.76 -20.15
C LEU A 16 8.70 1.16 -19.53
N LEU A 17 8.73 2.27 -18.82
CA LEU A 17 9.84 2.66 -17.97
C LEU A 17 9.54 2.22 -16.53
N MET A 18 10.40 1.39 -15.97
CA MET A 18 10.35 0.99 -14.56
C MET A 18 11.44 1.73 -13.80
N LEU A 19 11.05 2.48 -12.80
CA LEU A 19 11.96 3.16 -11.86
C LEU A 19 12.11 2.28 -10.61
N GLY A 20 13.35 1.93 -10.28
CA GLY A 20 13.69 0.99 -9.21
C GLY A 20 13.80 -0.47 -9.67
N CYS A 21 14.80 -1.18 -9.15
CA CYS A 21 15.07 -2.60 -9.38
C CYS A 21 15.19 -3.38 -8.06
N GLY A 22 14.28 -3.09 -7.13
CA GLY A 22 14.15 -3.79 -5.85
C GLY A 22 13.43 -5.14 -5.96
N SER A 23 12.99 -5.71 -4.83
CA SER A 23 12.27 -6.99 -4.78
C SER A 23 10.97 -6.96 -5.58
N VAL A 24 10.20 -5.88 -5.49
CA VAL A 24 8.94 -5.72 -6.25
C VAL A 24 9.17 -5.73 -7.75
N ALA A 25 10.21 -5.04 -8.24
CA ALA A 25 10.56 -5.06 -9.67
C ALA A 25 10.93 -6.47 -10.16
N GLN A 26 11.73 -7.20 -9.36
CA GLN A 26 12.12 -8.59 -9.68
C GLN A 26 10.90 -9.50 -9.81
N ALA A 27 9.90 -9.34 -8.94
CA ALA A 27 8.65 -10.10 -9.00
C ALA A 27 7.75 -9.66 -10.18
N THR A 28 7.69 -8.36 -10.46
CA THR A 28 6.76 -7.79 -11.44
C THR A 28 7.18 -8.05 -12.89
N ILE A 29 8.45 -7.96 -13.22
CA ILE A 29 8.95 -8.08 -14.61
C ILE A 29 8.54 -9.42 -15.26
N PRO A 30 8.76 -10.60 -14.63
CA PRO A 30 8.32 -11.87 -15.21
C PRO A 30 6.80 -11.92 -15.45
N LEU A 31 6.00 -11.34 -14.57
CA LEU A 31 4.55 -11.29 -14.69
C LEU A 31 4.11 -10.39 -15.85
N LEU A 32 4.75 -9.23 -16.04
CA LEU A 32 4.50 -8.34 -17.17
C LEU A 32 4.76 -9.04 -18.51
N ILE A 33 5.85 -9.80 -18.61
CA ILE A 33 6.21 -10.55 -19.82
C ILE A 33 5.24 -11.73 -20.02
N ARG A 34 5.02 -12.54 -18.97
CA ARG A 34 4.23 -13.77 -19.06
C ARG A 34 2.73 -13.51 -19.22
N ASP A 35 2.16 -12.64 -18.38
CA ASP A 35 0.71 -12.50 -18.23
C ASP A 35 0.18 -11.30 -19.00
N VAL A 36 0.84 -10.15 -18.92
CA VAL A 36 0.46 -8.93 -19.68
C VAL A 36 0.95 -9.02 -21.15
N LYS A 37 1.88 -9.93 -21.46
CA LYS A 37 2.44 -10.13 -22.80
C LYS A 37 3.16 -8.88 -23.34
N LEU A 38 3.85 -8.14 -22.48
CA LEU A 38 4.74 -7.09 -22.93
C LEU A 38 5.99 -7.71 -23.60
N ALA A 39 6.44 -7.12 -24.69
CA ALA A 39 7.70 -7.52 -25.29
C ALA A 39 8.86 -7.14 -24.34
N PRO A 40 9.78 -8.06 -24.01
CA PRO A 40 10.91 -7.72 -23.14
C PRO A 40 11.66 -6.46 -23.57
N SER A 41 11.88 -6.28 -24.87
CA SER A 41 12.56 -5.11 -25.45
C SER A 41 11.80 -3.79 -25.30
N SER A 42 10.52 -3.81 -24.92
CA SER A 42 9.73 -2.61 -24.62
C SER A 42 9.86 -2.16 -23.17
N ILE A 43 10.52 -2.94 -22.32
CA ILE A 43 10.70 -2.66 -20.90
C ILE A 43 12.10 -2.11 -20.68
N THR A 44 12.20 -0.94 -20.06
CA THR A 44 13.46 -0.36 -19.59
C THR A 44 13.38 -0.21 -18.07
N VAL A 45 14.33 -0.81 -17.36
CA VAL A 45 14.49 -0.74 -15.91
C VAL A 45 15.64 0.19 -15.59
N VAL A 46 15.42 1.14 -14.69
CA VAL A 46 16.44 2.08 -14.23
C VAL A 46 16.58 2.01 -12.73
N ASP A 47 17.81 1.92 -12.23
CA ASP A 47 18.14 1.98 -10.82
C ASP A 47 19.42 2.79 -10.60
N PHE A 48 19.53 3.48 -9.48
CA PHE A 48 20.75 4.25 -9.16
C PHE A 48 21.91 3.36 -8.69
N VAL A 49 21.61 2.12 -8.24
CA VAL A 49 22.58 1.08 -7.91
C VAL A 49 22.58 0.02 -9.02
N ASP A 50 23.74 -0.60 -9.23
CA ASP A 50 23.83 -1.72 -10.18
C ASP A 50 23.17 -2.98 -9.61
N ASN A 51 21.89 -3.15 -9.94
CA ASN A 51 21.05 -4.30 -9.58
C ASN A 51 20.80 -5.28 -10.74
N ARG A 52 21.59 -5.23 -11.82
CA ARG A 52 21.44 -6.12 -13.01
C ARG A 52 21.40 -7.59 -12.66
N HIS A 53 22.19 -8.00 -11.69
CA HIS A 53 22.27 -9.40 -11.25
C HIS A 53 20.92 -9.93 -10.72
N ARG A 54 20.03 -9.05 -10.25
CA ARG A 54 18.72 -9.42 -9.68
C ARG A 54 17.69 -9.76 -10.76
N ILE A 55 17.88 -9.25 -11.98
CA ILE A 55 16.97 -9.46 -13.12
C ILE A 55 17.71 -10.03 -14.34
N ALA A 56 18.76 -10.82 -14.10
CA ALA A 56 19.63 -11.35 -15.15
C ALA A 56 18.84 -12.11 -16.24
N ASP A 57 17.87 -12.94 -15.87
CA ASP A 57 17.03 -13.70 -16.81
C ASP A 57 16.14 -12.77 -17.66
N ALA A 58 15.61 -11.71 -17.09
CA ALA A 58 14.84 -10.73 -17.84
C ALA A 58 15.70 -9.96 -18.84
N ILE A 59 16.93 -9.60 -18.46
CA ILE A 59 17.92 -8.98 -19.36
C ILE A 59 18.27 -9.95 -20.50
N ALA A 60 18.50 -11.22 -20.19
CA ALA A 60 18.76 -12.25 -21.20
C ALA A 60 17.58 -12.43 -22.16
N ALA A 61 16.34 -12.20 -21.70
CA ALA A 61 15.13 -12.20 -22.51
C ALA A 61 14.94 -10.91 -23.34
N GLY A 62 15.75 -9.88 -23.13
CA GLY A 62 15.75 -8.64 -23.92
C GLY A 62 15.24 -7.40 -23.18
N VAL A 63 15.04 -7.44 -21.86
CA VAL A 63 14.74 -6.24 -21.03
C VAL A 63 15.98 -5.33 -21.01
N ASN A 64 15.77 -4.03 -21.19
CA ASN A 64 16.84 -3.05 -21.11
C ASN A 64 17.07 -2.66 -19.64
N TYR A 65 18.33 -2.59 -19.23
CA TYR A 65 18.72 -2.11 -17.92
C TYR A 65 19.69 -0.95 -18.04
N GLU A 66 19.41 0.12 -17.31
CA GLU A 66 20.27 1.29 -17.23
C GLU A 66 20.57 1.62 -15.76
N GLN A 67 21.83 1.94 -15.46
CA GLN A 67 22.18 2.52 -14.19
C GLN A 67 22.11 4.04 -14.29
N GLY A 68 21.27 4.66 -13.45
CA GLY A 68 21.08 6.10 -13.47
C GLY A 68 20.26 6.57 -12.28
N ARG A 69 20.48 7.80 -11.88
CA ARG A 69 19.75 8.43 -10.77
C ARG A 69 18.83 9.52 -11.32
N VAL A 70 17.56 9.43 -10.96
CA VAL A 70 16.59 10.53 -11.16
C VAL A 70 16.79 11.56 -10.05
N THR A 71 16.89 12.82 -10.41
CA THR A 71 16.97 13.96 -9.50
C THR A 71 15.98 15.03 -9.94
N GLN A 72 15.72 15.99 -9.08
CA GLN A 72 14.83 17.10 -9.40
C GLN A 72 15.30 17.87 -10.64
N GLU A 73 16.62 18.05 -10.80
CA GLU A 73 17.20 18.82 -11.91
C GLU A 73 17.17 18.09 -13.25
N ASN A 74 17.24 16.75 -13.23
CA ASN A 74 17.33 15.98 -14.48
C ASN A 74 16.03 15.30 -14.89
N LEU A 75 14.98 15.31 -14.07
CA LEU A 75 13.76 14.53 -14.24
C LEU A 75 13.15 14.67 -15.63
N ASP A 76 12.93 15.90 -16.11
CA ASP A 76 12.31 16.12 -17.42
C ASP A 76 13.13 15.51 -18.55
N ALA A 77 14.43 15.84 -18.65
CA ALA A 77 15.32 15.30 -19.68
C ALA A 77 15.45 13.76 -19.56
N PHE A 78 15.47 13.25 -18.33
CA PHE A 78 15.58 11.82 -18.05
C PHE A 78 14.35 11.04 -18.54
N LEU A 79 13.14 11.52 -18.24
CA LEU A 79 11.89 10.88 -18.63
C LEU A 79 11.65 11.03 -20.14
N SER A 80 11.83 12.25 -20.69
CA SER A 80 11.64 12.54 -22.12
C SER A 80 12.52 11.73 -23.05
N ALA A 81 13.70 11.34 -22.59
CA ALA A 81 14.58 10.46 -23.38
C ALA A 81 14.08 9.01 -23.49
N ARG A 82 13.15 8.57 -22.62
CA ARG A 82 12.77 7.16 -22.47
C ARG A 82 11.30 6.89 -22.79
N VAL A 83 10.40 7.78 -22.46
CA VAL A 83 8.95 7.60 -22.63
C VAL A 83 8.30 8.85 -23.20
N GLY A 84 7.13 8.68 -23.81
CA GLY A 84 6.32 9.73 -24.39
C GLY A 84 4.84 9.32 -24.49
N ASN A 85 4.08 10.06 -25.27
CA ASN A 85 2.64 9.88 -25.36
C ASN A 85 2.23 8.43 -25.64
N GLY A 86 1.35 7.88 -24.80
CA GLY A 86 0.86 6.49 -24.87
C GLY A 86 1.73 5.45 -24.15
N ASP A 87 2.92 5.82 -23.70
CA ASP A 87 3.78 4.97 -22.88
C ASP A 87 3.34 4.93 -21.42
N MET A 88 4.10 4.22 -20.58
CA MET A 88 3.79 4.05 -19.16
C MET A 88 5.05 4.11 -18.30
N ILE A 89 4.94 4.75 -17.15
CA ILE A 89 5.91 4.67 -16.06
C ILE A 89 5.33 3.78 -14.96
N LEU A 90 6.11 2.80 -14.51
CA LEU A 90 5.91 2.02 -13.30
C LEU A 90 6.97 2.44 -12.28
N ASP A 91 6.56 3.18 -11.28
CA ASP A 91 7.44 3.76 -10.28
C ASP A 91 7.44 2.90 -9.01
N LEU A 92 8.56 2.21 -8.81
CA LEU A 92 8.85 1.36 -7.66
C LEU A 92 10.09 1.88 -6.90
N ALA A 93 10.47 3.12 -7.19
CA ALA A 93 11.62 3.75 -6.57
C ALA A 93 11.23 4.44 -5.27
N TRP A 94 12.21 4.55 -4.40
CA TRP A 94 12.11 5.32 -3.18
C TRP A 94 12.69 6.72 -3.37
N ASN A 95 12.09 7.72 -2.69
CA ASN A 95 12.61 9.09 -2.66
C ASN A 95 12.63 9.82 -4.02
N ILE A 96 11.64 9.53 -4.88
CA ILE A 96 11.35 10.30 -6.09
C ILE A 96 9.96 10.91 -5.95
N ASP A 97 9.85 12.23 -6.14
CA ASP A 97 8.62 12.98 -5.86
C ASP A 97 7.45 12.61 -6.79
N CYS A 98 6.45 11.95 -6.22
CA CYS A 98 5.26 11.52 -6.95
C CYS A 98 4.49 12.69 -7.60
N PRO A 99 4.22 13.83 -6.92
CA PRO A 99 3.57 14.99 -7.54
C PRO A 99 4.28 15.49 -8.80
N THR A 100 5.61 15.54 -8.77
CA THR A 100 6.42 16.01 -9.91
C THR A 100 6.31 15.06 -11.11
N ILE A 101 6.44 13.73 -10.88
CA ILE A 101 6.28 12.74 -11.96
C ILE A 101 4.85 12.75 -12.50
N LEU A 102 3.86 12.83 -11.63
CA LEU A 102 2.44 12.82 -12.03
C LEU A 102 2.09 14.02 -12.92
N THR A 103 2.59 15.21 -12.58
CA THR A 103 2.43 16.42 -13.38
C THR A 103 3.10 16.25 -14.74
N TRP A 104 4.35 15.77 -14.76
CA TRP A 104 5.08 15.48 -16.00
C TRP A 104 4.33 14.48 -16.88
N CYS A 105 3.82 13.39 -16.30
CA CYS A 105 3.06 12.35 -17.01
C CYS A 105 1.80 12.92 -17.66
N ARG A 106 1.08 13.80 -16.96
CA ARG A 106 -0.09 14.48 -17.51
C ARG A 106 0.27 15.32 -18.73
N GLU A 107 1.32 16.12 -18.64
CA GLU A 107 1.75 17.02 -19.72
C GLU A 107 2.25 16.28 -20.96
N HIS A 108 2.82 15.09 -20.77
CA HIS A 108 3.43 14.30 -21.86
C HIS A 108 2.56 13.12 -22.34
N GLY A 109 1.35 12.96 -21.82
CA GLY A 109 0.44 11.89 -22.23
C GLY A 109 0.90 10.48 -21.80
N VAL A 110 1.67 10.36 -20.72
CA VAL A 110 2.25 9.13 -20.20
C VAL A 110 1.40 8.60 -19.04
N ARG A 111 1.09 7.31 -19.06
CA ARG A 111 0.39 6.65 -17.94
C ARG A 111 1.34 6.41 -16.78
N TYR A 112 0.82 6.50 -15.56
CA TYR A 112 1.62 6.37 -14.34
C TYR A 112 1.01 5.37 -13.36
N LEU A 113 1.85 4.54 -12.77
CA LEU A 113 1.48 3.67 -11.65
C LEU A 113 2.62 3.66 -10.64
N ASN A 114 2.28 3.80 -9.35
CA ASN A 114 3.22 3.61 -8.26
C ASN A 114 2.64 2.73 -7.14
N THR A 115 3.51 2.31 -6.22
CA THR A 115 3.15 1.54 -5.02
C THR A 115 3.20 2.38 -3.75
N SER A 116 3.73 3.61 -3.81
CA SER A 116 3.78 4.55 -2.67
C SER A 116 3.82 6.00 -3.17
N VAL A 117 3.29 6.92 -2.36
CA VAL A 117 3.40 8.37 -2.60
C VAL A 117 4.69 8.89 -1.96
N GLU A 118 5.75 8.91 -2.77
CA GLU A 118 7.07 9.38 -2.34
C GLU A 118 7.20 10.90 -2.51
N LEU A 119 8.17 11.48 -1.80
CA LEU A 119 8.57 12.88 -1.91
C LEU A 119 10.11 12.95 -2.02
N TRP A 120 10.64 14.08 -2.55
CA TRP A 120 12.06 14.38 -2.42
C TRP A 120 12.43 14.57 -0.95
N ASP A 121 13.47 13.87 -0.48
CA ASP A 121 14.05 14.01 0.87
C ASP A 121 13.02 14.13 2.01
N PRO A 122 12.09 13.15 2.18
CA PRO A 122 10.98 13.25 3.12
C PRO A 122 11.41 13.35 4.60
N TYR A 123 12.70 13.14 4.87
CA TYR A 123 13.29 13.22 6.23
C TYR A 123 14.05 14.52 6.48
N TYR A 124 14.14 15.40 5.49
CA TYR A 124 14.73 16.71 5.70
C TYR A 124 13.96 17.42 6.82
N ASP A 125 14.69 17.86 7.84
CA ASP A 125 14.14 18.54 9.01
C ASP A 125 13.06 17.79 9.81
N MET A 126 13.06 16.46 9.80
CA MET A 126 12.08 15.61 10.46
C MET A 126 11.92 15.93 11.96
N HIS A 127 12.97 16.38 12.64
CA HIS A 127 12.91 16.70 14.08
C HIS A 127 12.17 17.99 14.40
N ASN A 128 12.09 18.92 13.47
CA ASN A 128 11.41 20.20 13.63
C ASN A 128 10.01 20.22 12.99
N THR A 129 9.68 19.19 12.23
CA THR A 129 8.38 19.09 11.55
C THR A 129 7.34 18.47 12.47
N HIS A 130 6.18 19.14 12.59
CA HIS A 130 5.07 18.64 13.41
C HIS A 130 4.61 17.25 12.95
N PRO A 131 4.22 16.32 13.85
CA PRO A 131 3.76 14.98 13.45
C PRO A 131 2.66 14.97 12.38
N LEU A 132 1.69 15.86 12.44
CA LEU A 132 0.62 15.96 11.41
C LEU A 132 1.15 16.24 10.02
N GLU A 133 2.19 17.07 9.88
CA GLU A 133 2.77 17.45 8.58
C GLU A 133 3.52 16.29 7.89
N ARG A 134 3.85 15.25 8.64
CA ARG A 134 4.59 14.06 8.17
C ARG A 134 3.68 12.88 7.86
N THR A 135 2.38 13.11 7.77
CA THR A 135 1.37 12.07 7.53
C THR A 135 1.14 11.82 6.04
N LEU A 136 0.68 10.62 5.70
CA LEU A 136 0.18 10.33 4.35
C LEU A 136 -1.08 11.12 4.03
N TYR A 137 -1.90 11.46 5.03
CA TYR A 137 -3.03 12.37 4.86
C TYR A 137 -2.60 13.68 4.17
N VAL A 138 -1.56 14.33 4.67
CA VAL A 138 -1.05 15.59 4.09
C VAL A 138 -0.54 15.37 2.67
N ARG A 139 0.18 14.28 2.40
CA ARG A 139 0.63 13.94 1.04
C ARG A 139 -0.55 13.78 0.08
N HIS A 140 -1.57 13.02 0.48
CA HIS A 140 -2.79 12.83 -0.32
C HIS A 140 -3.58 14.12 -0.54
N GLN A 141 -3.72 14.97 0.49
CA GLN A 141 -4.38 16.27 0.35
C GLN A 141 -3.62 17.18 -0.62
N SER A 142 -2.31 17.19 -0.56
CA SER A 142 -1.47 17.94 -1.51
C SER A 142 -1.70 17.48 -2.95
N LEU A 143 -1.74 16.16 -3.19
CA LEU A 143 -2.04 15.59 -4.51
C LEU A 143 -3.44 15.97 -4.99
N ARG A 144 -4.46 15.89 -4.13
CA ARG A 144 -5.84 16.26 -4.48
C ARG A 144 -5.95 17.73 -4.86
N ARG A 145 -5.38 18.65 -4.06
CA ARG A 145 -5.34 20.08 -4.37
C ARG A 145 -4.61 20.36 -5.69
N MET A 146 -3.51 19.68 -5.95
CA MET A 146 -2.79 19.78 -7.22
C MET A 146 -3.68 19.36 -8.38
N ILE A 147 -4.36 18.21 -8.28
CA ILE A 147 -5.25 17.69 -9.33
C ILE A 147 -6.45 18.63 -9.54
N GLU A 148 -7.04 19.15 -8.47
CA GLU A 148 -8.15 20.11 -8.52
C GLU A 148 -7.74 21.45 -9.17
N SER A 149 -6.47 21.82 -9.08
CA SER A 149 -5.92 23.02 -9.74
C SER A 149 -5.75 22.89 -11.25
N TRP A 150 -5.84 21.68 -11.79
CA TRP A 150 -5.71 21.44 -13.21
C TRP A 150 -6.92 21.98 -13.99
N PRO A 151 -6.73 22.47 -15.22
CA PRO A 151 -7.80 23.13 -15.99
C PRO A 151 -8.94 22.17 -16.37
N ASP A 152 -8.68 20.87 -16.39
CA ASP A 152 -9.64 19.82 -16.69
C ASP A 152 -9.19 18.45 -16.12
N ASN A 153 -10.08 17.46 -16.21
CA ASN A 153 -9.81 16.08 -15.78
C ASN A 153 -9.40 15.16 -16.95
N HIS A 154 -9.01 15.72 -18.09
CA HIS A 154 -8.56 14.95 -19.24
C HIS A 154 -7.05 14.69 -19.18
N GLY A 155 -6.66 13.47 -19.53
CA GLY A 155 -5.25 13.08 -19.55
C GLY A 155 -5.06 11.57 -19.45
N PRO A 156 -3.81 11.12 -19.37
CA PRO A 156 -3.50 9.72 -19.16
C PRO A 156 -3.94 9.26 -17.77
N SER A 157 -4.31 7.99 -17.66
CA SER A 157 -4.66 7.43 -16.35
C SER A 157 -3.44 7.33 -15.46
N ALA A 158 -3.61 7.69 -14.18
CA ALA A 158 -2.65 7.44 -13.13
C ALA A 158 -3.30 6.61 -12.02
N VAL A 159 -2.56 5.64 -11.48
CA VAL A 159 -2.97 4.81 -10.35
C VAL A 159 -1.88 4.93 -9.29
N LEU A 160 -2.27 5.41 -8.12
CA LEU A 160 -1.35 5.69 -7.02
C LEU A 160 -1.56 4.69 -5.88
N GLU A 161 -0.49 4.32 -5.20
CA GLU A 161 -0.51 3.41 -4.04
C GLU A 161 -1.26 2.11 -4.37
N HIS A 162 -0.84 1.42 -5.43
CA HIS A 162 -1.53 0.19 -5.84
C HIS A 162 -0.58 -1.00 -6.00
N GLY A 163 -0.42 -1.72 -4.91
CA GLY A 163 0.25 -3.01 -4.78
C GLY A 163 -0.66 -3.99 -4.04
N ALA A 164 -0.11 -4.74 -3.11
CA ALA A 164 -0.86 -5.58 -2.21
C ALA A 164 -1.44 -4.76 -1.03
N ASN A 165 -0.60 -4.00 -0.38
CA ASN A 165 -0.85 -3.02 0.67
C ASN A 165 0.24 -1.91 0.55
N PRO A 166 -0.14 -0.73 0.09
CA PRO A 166 -1.47 -0.28 -0.34
C PRO A 166 -1.96 -0.92 -1.63
N GLY A 167 -3.31 -1.03 -1.75
CA GLY A 167 -3.99 -1.41 -2.98
C GLY A 167 -4.98 -2.57 -2.85
N LEU A 168 -4.54 -3.82 -2.97
CA LEU A 168 -5.41 -5.01 -2.99
C LEU A 168 -6.29 -5.13 -1.73
N VAL A 169 -5.79 -4.73 -0.57
CA VAL A 169 -6.54 -4.76 0.70
C VAL A 169 -7.80 -3.89 0.66
N SER A 170 -7.81 -2.80 -0.12
CA SER A 170 -9.02 -1.99 -0.35
C SER A 170 -10.11 -2.78 -1.10
N HIS A 171 -9.70 -3.67 -2.01
CA HIS A 171 -10.63 -4.58 -2.70
C HIS A 171 -11.10 -5.70 -1.77
N PHE A 172 -10.25 -6.20 -0.88
CA PHE A 172 -10.66 -7.14 0.17
C PHE A 172 -11.72 -6.53 1.10
N ALA A 173 -11.58 -5.25 1.47
CA ALA A 173 -12.59 -4.55 2.27
C ALA A 173 -13.95 -4.47 1.56
N LYS A 174 -13.96 -4.12 0.28
CA LYS A 174 -15.19 -4.11 -0.55
C LYS A 174 -15.80 -5.50 -0.65
N ARG A 175 -14.99 -6.52 -0.87
CA ARG A 175 -15.41 -7.91 -0.91
C ARG A 175 -16.00 -8.37 0.43
N ALA A 176 -15.31 -8.11 1.54
CA ALA A 176 -15.79 -8.45 2.89
C ALA A 176 -17.14 -7.80 3.20
N LEU A 177 -17.32 -6.51 2.86
CA LEU A 177 -18.61 -5.83 3.02
C LEU A 177 -19.73 -6.50 2.22
N GLY A 178 -19.45 -6.91 0.99
CA GLY A 178 -20.39 -7.67 0.17
C GLY A 178 -20.72 -9.05 0.73
N GLU A 179 -19.72 -9.76 1.24
CA GLU A 179 -19.88 -11.07 1.89
C GLU A 179 -20.73 -10.96 3.17
N ILE A 180 -20.44 -9.98 4.05
CA ILE A 180 -21.22 -9.70 5.26
C ILE A 180 -22.67 -9.35 4.92
N ALA A 181 -22.87 -8.44 3.96
CA ALA A 181 -24.19 -8.03 3.50
C ALA A 181 -25.02 -9.23 2.97
N THR A 182 -24.41 -10.05 2.13
CA THR A 182 -25.03 -11.26 1.59
C THR A 182 -25.39 -12.26 2.70
N ALA A 183 -24.50 -12.46 3.67
CA ALA A 183 -24.75 -13.31 4.81
C ALA A 183 -25.90 -12.80 5.68
N LEU A 184 -25.97 -11.49 5.95
CA LEU A 184 -27.06 -10.86 6.70
C LEU A 184 -28.44 -11.07 6.03
N LEU A 185 -28.51 -10.97 4.71
CA LEU A 185 -29.73 -11.24 3.93
C LEU A 185 -30.11 -12.71 4.00
N LYS A 186 -29.15 -13.61 3.75
CA LYS A 186 -29.35 -15.07 3.76
C LYS A 186 -29.83 -15.57 5.13
N ASP A 187 -29.23 -15.09 6.20
CA ASP A 187 -29.52 -15.51 7.58
C ASP A 187 -30.71 -14.75 8.18
N LYS A 188 -31.37 -13.88 7.40
CA LYS A 188 -32.49 -13.02 7.83
C LYS A 188 -32.16 -12.12 9.03
N LYS A 189 -30.90 -11.74 9.19
CA LYS A 189 -30.41 -10.85 10.25
C LYS A 189 -30.47 -9.38 9.87
N ALA A 190 -30.73 -9.08 8.61
CA ALA A 190 -30.78 -7.69 8.12
C ALA A 190 -31.98 -6.89 8.69
N GLY A 191 -33.11 -7.56 9.03
CA GLY A 191 -34.31 -6.89 9.51
C GLY A 191 -34.81 -5.83 8.53
N ASP A 192 -35.22 -4.65 9.03
CA ASP A 192 -35.71 -3.53 8.21
C ASP A 192 -34.65 -2.97 7.24
N ARG A 193 -33.37 -3.30 7.44
CA ARG A 193 -32.26 -2.89 6.56
C ARG A 193 -32.18 -3.70 5.27
N ALA A 194 -32.89 -4.85 5.16
CA ALA A 194 -32.73 -5.82 4.06
C ALA A 194 -32.84 -5.17 2.68
N LYS A 195 -33.92 -4.44 2.41
CA LYS A 195 -34.14 -3.76 1.14
C LYS A 195 -33.06 -2.72 0.79
N PHE A 196 -32.56 -2.02 1.80
CA PHE A 196 -31.50 -1.02 1.60
C PHE A 196 -30.14 -1.69 1.32
N ILE A 197 -29.86 -2.83 1.99
CA ILE A 197 -28.66 -3.65 1.74
C ILE A 197 -28.70 -4.22 0.31
N GLU A 198 -29.82 -4.77 -0.14
CA GLU A 198 -30.00 -5.26 -1.51
C GLU A 198 -29.72 -4.16 -2.54
N GLY A 199 -30.31 -2.97 -2.36
CA GLY A 199 -30.05 -1.84 -3.24
C GLY A 199 -28.60 -1.38 -3.25
N ALA A 200 -27.97 -1.29 -2.08
CA ALA A 200 -26.58 -0.90 -1.98
C ALA A 200 -25.61 -1.93 -2.60
N LEU A 201 -25.92 -3.24 -2.48
CA LEU A 201 -25.17 -4.31 -3.15
C LEU A 201 -25.27 -4.19 -4.67
N ALA A 202 -26.49 -4.00 -5.19
CA ALA A 202 -26.75 -3.91 -6.64
C ALA A 202 -26.04 -2.70 -7.28
N GLU A 203 -25.91 -1.61 -6.53
CA GLU A 203 -25.30 -0.35 -6.99
C GLU A 203 -23.81 -0.22 -6.63
N GLY A 204 -23.24 -1.16 -5.88
CA GLY A 204 -21.83 -1.09 -5.42
C GLY A 204 -21.56 0.09 -4.48
N ARG A 205 -22.56 0.51 -3.68
CA ARG A 205 -22.42 1.61 -2.71
C ARG A 205 -21.78 1.10 -1.41
N TYR A 206 -20.46 0.97 -1.40
CA TYR A 206 -19.72 0.35 -0.30
C TYR A 206 -19.76 1.15 1.01
N ASN A 207 -19.81 2.49 0.95
CA ASN A 207 -20.02 3.33 2.13
C ASN A 207 -21.37 3.05 2.82
N THR A 208 -22.44 2.94 2.01
CA THR A 208 -23.77 2.58 2.49
C THR A 208 -23.78 1.16 3.04
N LEU A 209 -23.11 0.20 2.39
CA LEU A 209 -22.97 -1.17 2.90
C LEU A 209 -22.25 -1.21 4.24
N ALA A 210 -21.14 -0.49 4.39
CA ALA A 210 -20.39 -0.43 5.64
C ALA A 210 -21.29 0.08 6.79
N MET A 211 -22.05 1.14 6.55
CA MET A 211 -23.00 1.67 7.51
C MET A 211 -24.14 0.69 7.84
N LEU A 212 -24.78 0.10 6.82
CA LEU A 212 -25.93 -0.78 6.99
C LEU A 212 -25.57 -2.15 7.58
N THR A 213 -24.38 -2.66 7.33
CA THR A 213 -23.87 -3.89 7.95
C THR A 213 -23.54 -3.67 9.43
N GLY A 214 -23.30 -2.42 9.87
CA GLY A 214 -22.88 -2.08 11.22
C GLY A 214 -21.39 -2.22 11.44
N THR A 215 -20.59 -2.28 10.36
CA THR A 215 -19.13 -2.29 10.44
C THR A 215 -18.64 -1.01 11.12
N LYS A 216 -17.79 -1.14 12.14
CA LYS A 216 -17.24 0.00 12.89
C LYS A 216 -15.75 0.15 12.71
N VAL A 217 -15.02 -0.94 12.71
CA VAL A 217 -13.55 -0.96 12.66
C VAL A 217 -13.10 -1.88 11.54
N ILE A 218 -12.11 -1.43 10.80
CA ILE A 218 -11.42 -2.21 9.76
C ILE A 218 -9.93 -2.18 10.08
N HIS A 219 -9.34 -3.33 10.37
CA HIS A 219 -7.90 -3.50 10.39
C HIS A 219 -7.46 -4.03 9.04
N ILE A 220 -6.44 -3.42 8.45
CA ILE A 220 -5.60 -4.14 7.50
C ILE A 220 -4.72 -5.03 8.36
N SER A 221 -5.02 -6.31 8.43
CA SER A 221 -4.35 -7.25 9.33
C SER A 221 -3.43 -8.16 8.54
N GLU A 222 -2.17 -8.15 8.94
CA GLU A 222 -1.12 -8.93 8.27
C GLU A 222 -0.22 -9.62 9.28
N ARG A 223 0.08 -10.89 8.99
CA ARG A 223 1.08 -11.67 9.71
C ARG A 223 1.97 -12.41 8.73
N ASP A 224 3.24 -12.09 8.75
CA ASP A 224 4.27 -12.85 8.06
C ASP A 224 4.88 -13.88 9.03
N THR A 225 4.67 -15.16 8.73
CA THR A 225 5.17 -16.29 9.52
C THR A 225 6.40 -16.95 8.90
N GLN A 226 7.02 -16.33 7.89
CA GLN A 226 8.15 -16.91 7.20
C GLN A 226 9.36 -17.08 8.13
N ILE A 227 10.03 -18.22 8.01
CA ILE A 227 11.18 -18.61 8.82
C ILE A 227 12.41 -18.70 7.92
N THR A 228 13.50 -18.07 8.34
CA THR A 228 14.78 -18.08 7.64
C THR A 228 15.78 -19.05 8.28
N SER A 229 16.55 -19.76 7.46
CA SER A 229 17.70 -20.57 7.90
C SER A 229 18.87 -19.73 8.39
N ALA A 230 18.95 -18.47 7.96
CA ALA A 230 20.00 -17.53 8.35
C ALA A 230 19.46 -16.57 9.42
N PRO A 231 19.77 -16.78 10.72
CA PRO A 231 19.28 -15.90 11.78
C PRO A 231 19.79 -14.47 11.60
N LYS A 232 18.99 -13.52 12.10
CA LYS A 232 19.41 -12.12 12.18
C LYS A 232 20.64 -11.97 13.04
N ARG A 233 21.64 -11.25 12.55
CA ARG A 233 22.88 -10.93 13.28
C ARG A 233 22.72 -9.62 14.07
N VAL A 234 23.61 -9.42 15.02
CA VAL A 234 23.76 -8.11 15.71
C VAL A 234 24.17 -7.06 14.69
N ASP A 235 23.65 -5.85 14.82
CA ASP A 235 23.88 -4.70 13.93
C ASP A 235 23.42 -4.96 12.48
N GLU A 236 22.43 -5.86 12.30
CA GLU A 236 21.79 -6.18 11.02
C GLU A 236 20.30 -5.89 11.09
N PHE A 237 19.75 -5.21 10.09
CA PHE A 237 18.31 -5.11 9.88
C PHE A 237 17.88 -6.09 8.80
N VAL A 238 16.91 -6.95 9.10
CA VAL A 238 16.36 -7.89 8.13
C VAL A 238 14.86 -7.69 7.96
N ASN A 239 14.37 -7.87 6.75
CA ASN A 239 12.95 -7.83 6.41
C ASN A 239 12.70 -8.69 5.16
N THR A 240 11.44 -9.00 4.84
CA THR A 240 11.03 -9.75 3.65
C THR A 240 10.77 -8.86 2.43
N TRP A 241 10.69 -7.54 2.62
CA TRP A 241 10.52 -6.53 1.58
C TRP A 241 11.45 -5.32 1.86
N SER A 242 11.25 -4.16 1.22
CA SER A 242 12.11 -2.98 1.35
C SER A 242 12.39 -2.61 2.81
N ILE A 243 13.66 -2.51 3.16
CA ILE A 243 14.10 -2.10 4.50
C ILE A 243 13.91 -0.60 4.69
N GLU A 244 14.23 0.17 3.65
CA GLU A 244 14.05 1.61 3.64
C GLU A 244 12.56 1.97 3.78
N GLY A 245 11.70 1.32 2.99
CA GLY A 245 10.25 1.50 3.08
C GLY A 245 9.70 1.15 4.46
N PHE A 246 10.10 0.00 5.02
CA PHE A 246 9.66 -0.40 6.35
C PHE A 246 10.16 0.56 7.44
N TYR A 247 11.40 1.03 7.34
CA TYR A 247 11.92 2.06 8.24
C TYR A 247 11.08 3.34 8.16
N GLU A 248 10.81 3.83 6.94
CA GLU A 248 10.03 5.05 6.73
C GLU A 248 8.63 4.94 7.33
N GLU A 249 7.92 3.88 7.01
CA GLU A 249 6.57 3.65 7.53
C GLU A 249 6.56 3.52 9.05
N GLY A 250 7.57 2.88 9.61
CA GLY A 250 7.63 2.55 11.02
C GLY A 250 8.05 3.70 11.93
N VAL A 251 8.98 4.57 11.49
CA VAL A 251 9.40 5.74 12.27
C VAL A 251 8.47 6.95 12.12
N ALA A 252 7.62 6.93 11.11
CA ALA A 252 6.58 7.93 10.94
C ALA A 252 5.54 7.83 12.06
N PRO A 253 4.78 8.91 12.32
CA PRO A 253 3.64 8.86 13.24
C PRO A 253 2.66 7.76 12.85
N ALA A 254 2.11 7.04 13.83
CA ALA A 254 1.02 6.12 13.59
C ALA A 254 -0.21 6.88 13.09
N GLU A 255 -0.81 6.43 11.98
CA GLU A 255 -1.96 7.09 11.36
C GLU A 255 -3.19 6.18 11.42
N LEU A 256 -4.35 6.76 11.78
CA LEU A 256 -5.61 6.04 11.86
C LEU A 256 -6.71 6.88 11.22
N GLY A 257 -7.49 6.27 10.32
CA GLY A 257 -8.81 6.79 9.98
C GLY A 257 -9.69 6.74 11.21
N TRP A 258 -10.33 7.87 11.59
CA TRP A 258 -11.03 7.99 12.85
C TRP A 258 -12.54 7.92 12.66
N GLY A 259 -13.15 6.90 13.26
CA GLY A 259 -14.56 6.56 13.05
C GLY A 259 -15.53 7.44 13.85
N THR A 260 -16.74 7.62 13.33
CA THR A 260 -17.81 8.40 14.01
C THR A 260 -18.36 7.77 15.28
N HIS A 261 -18.05 6.51 15.54
CA HIS A 261 -18.44 5.80 16.75
C HIS A 261 -17.45 5.99 17.91
N GLU A 262 -16.26 6.53 17.64
CA GLU A 262 -15.24 6.81 18.64
C GLU A 262 -15.69 7.98 19.52
N ARG A 263 -15.52 7.84 20.86
CA ARG A 263 -16.05 8.79 21.83
C ARG A 263 -15.02 9.74 22.40
N TRP A 264 -13.73 9.36 22.34
CA TRP A 264 -12.61 10.14 22.87
C TRP A 264 -11.35 9.82 22.11
N LEU A 265 -10.52 10.81 21.93
CA LEU A 265 -9.23 10.68 21.29
C LEU A 265 -8.18 10.07 22.25
N PRO A 266 -7.23 9.27 21.75
CA PRO A 266 -6.02 8.96 22.50
C PRO A 266 -5.31 10.24 22.94
N HIS A 267 -4.70 10.20 24.13
CA HIS A 267 -4.14 11.41 24.75
C HIS A 267 -3.00 12.06 23.93
N ASN A 268 -2.32 11.29 23.10
CA ASN A 268 -1.24 11.74 22.22
C ASN A 268 -1.67 11.89 20.75
N ALA A 269 -2.99 11.94 20.49
CA ALA A 269 -3.53 12.10 19.15
C ALA A 269 -3.56 13.57 18.73
N HIS A 270 -3.18 13.79 17.47
CA HIS A 270 -3.35 15.04 16.77
C HIS A 270 -4.41 14.86 15.68
N VAL A 271 -5.33 15.81 15.58
CA VAL A 271 -6.44 15.81 14.62
C VAL A 271 -6.11 16.79 13.49
N HIS A 272 -6.35 16.39 12.26
CA HIS A 272 -6.31 17.34 11.14
C HIS A 272 -7.54 18.25 11.21
N ASP A 273 -7.31 19.55 11.15
CA ASP A 273 -8.32 20.61 11.17
C ASP A 273 -8.26 21.53 9.95
N ASP A 274 -7.47 21.14 8.96
CA ASP A 274 -7.30 21.80 7.67
C ASP A 274 -8.42 21.47 6.67
N ASP A 275 -8.31 22.03 5.46
CA ASP A 275 -9.21 21.70 4.36
C ASP A 275 -9.13 20.21 4.00
N GLY A 276 -10.26 19.55 3.95
CA GLY A 276 -10.36 18.15 3.59
C GLY A 276 -11.38 17.40 4.46
N PRO A 277 -11.47 16.08 4.33
CA PRO A 277 -12.46 15.28 5.06
C PRO A 277 -12.19 15.18 6.57
N CYS A 278 -11.02 15.60 7.06
CA CYS A 278 -10.58 15.53 8.48
C CYS A 278 -10.93 14.18 9.13
N ASN A 279 -10.68 13.12 8.37
CA ASN A 279 -11.09 11.75 8.72
C ASN A 279 -9.97 10.92 9.33
N GLN A 280 -8.83 11.53 9.62
CA GLN A 280 -7.64 10.85 10.12
C GLN A 280 -7.06 11.57 11.33
N ILE A 281 -6.48 10.80 12.22
CA ILE A 281 -5.64 11.27 13.32
C ILE A 281 -4.24 10.72 13.19
N ALA A 282 -3.26 11.43 13.74
CA ALA A 282 -1.91 10.94 13.91
C ALA A 282 -1.56 10.86 15.40
N LEU A 283 -0.85 9.80 15.79
CA LEU A 283 -0.32 9.69 17.16
C LEU A 283 1.10 10.25 17.19
N ALA A 284 1.42 11.01 18.27
CA ALA A 284 2.76 11.58 18.43
C ALA A 284 3.79 10.52 18.88
N GLN A 285 3.79 9.36 18.21
CA GLN A 285 4.75 8.28 18.42
C GLN A 285 4.91 7.46 17.14
N PRO A 286 6.08 6.81 16.94
CA PRO A 286 6.33 5.97 15.78
C PRO A 286 5.32 4.83 15.65
N GLY A 287 4.95 4.49 14.42
CA GLY A 287 4.08 3.34 14.14
C GLY A 287 4.64 2.02 14.70
N MET A 288 5.95 1.83 14.64
CA MET A 288 6.64 0.66 15.21
C MET A 288 6.58 0.59 16.75
N GLU A 289 6.20 1.67 17.44
CA GLU A 289 5.96 1.69 18.89
C GLU A 289 4.47 1.64 19.27
N THR A 290 3.58 1.68 18.29
CA THR A 290 2.13 1.68 18.50
C THR A 290 1.57 0.31 18.15
N TRP A 291 1.11 -0.43 19.17
CA TRP A 291 0.67 -1.81 19.01
C TRP A 291 -0.83 -1.96 19.20
N VAL A 292 -1.43 -2.84 18.43
CA VAL A 292 -2.85 -3.18 18.50
C VAL A 292 -3.05 -4.70 18.44
N ARG A 293 -4.06 -5.18 19.16
CA ARG A 293 -4.52 -6.56 18.99
C ARG A 293 -5.35 -6.66 17.71
N SER A 294 -5.03 -7.65 16.91
CA SER A 294 -5.77 -7.99 15.70
C SER A 294 -5.88 -9.51 15.54
N TRP A 295 -6.36 -9.95 14.40
CA TRP A 295 -6.53 -11.35 14.11
C TRP A 295 -6.31 -11.62 12.61
N VAL A 296 -5.69 -12.75 12.33
CA VAL A 296 -5.55 -13.36 11.01
C VAL A 296 -5.86 -14.86 11.13
N PRO A 297 -6.01 -15.64 10.06
CA PRO A 297 -6.37 -17.05 10.14
C PRO A 297 -5.46 -17.92 11.03
N CYS A 298 -4.17 -17.60 11.17
CA CYS A 298 -3.29 -18.31 12.10
C CYS A 298 -3.54 -17.98 13.58
N GLY A 299 -4.35 -16.98 13.91
CA GLY A 299 -4.74 -16.62 15.27
C GLY A 299 -4.65 -15.13 15.60
N GLU A 300 -4.68 -14.81 16.91
CA GLU A 300 -4.48 -13.45 17.39
C GLU A 300 -3.05 -12.98 17.16
N ILE A 301 -2.93 -11.71 16.77
CA ILE A 301 -1.64 -11.03 16.59
C ILE A 301 -1.57 -9.74 17.40
N LEU A 302 -0.37 -9.35 17.75
CA LEU A 302 -0.02 -7.99 18.15
C LEU A 302 0.67 -7.36 16.95
N GLY A 303 0.00 -6.42 16.30
CA GLY A 303 0.51 -5.74 15.13
C GLY A 303 0.88 -4.30 15.41
N MET A 304 1.82 -3.77 14.66
CA MET A 304 2.21 -2.37 14.70
C MET A 304 1.22 -1.55 13.85
N ILE A 305 0.86 -0.36 14.33
CA ILE A 305 0.08 0.62 13.55
C ILE A 305 1.08 1.47 12.75
N ILE A 306 1.71 0.88 11.76
CA ILE A 306 2.54 1.64 10.83
C ILE A 306 1.65 2.54 9.96
N ARG A 307 2.18 3.66 9.47
CA ARG A 307 1.40 4.54 8.59
C ARG A 307 1.10 3.84 7.28
N HIS A 308 -0.11 4.05 6.76
CA HIS A 308 -0.54 3.44 5.53
C HIS A 308 -1.64 4.26 4.86
N GLY A 309 -1.63 4.37 3.52
CA GLY A 309 -2.56 5.19 2.76
C GLY A 309 -4.03 4.80 2.95
N GLU A 310 -4.31 3.52 3.20
CA GLU A 310 -5.66 3.03 3.44
C GLU A 310 -6.30 3.58 4.73
N ALA A 311 -5.53 3.95 5.73
CA ALA A 311 -6.07 4.61 6.93
C ALA A 311 -6.87 5.86 6.54
N TYR A 312 -6.38 6.60 5.54
CA TYR A 312 -7.06 7.75 4.98
C TYR A 312 -8.05 7.38 3.87
N THR A 313 -7.59 6.74 2.80
CA THR A 313 -8.37 6.56 1.58
C THR A 313 -9.58 5.64 1.77
N MET A 314 -9.43 4.56 2.54
CA MET A 314 -10.53 3.65 2.86
C MET A 314 -11.53 4.30 3.82
N SER A 315 -11.05 5.02 4.83
CA SER A 315 -11.89 5.77 5.76
C SER A 315 -12.73 6.83 5.03
N ASP A 316 -12.12 7.60 4.12
CA ASP A 316 -12.80 8.61 3.32
C ASP A 316 -13.84 7.97 2.37
N HIS A 317 -13.43 6.96 1.60
CA HIS A 317 -14.30 6.25 0.65
C HIS A 317 -15.54 5.62 1.31
N LEU A 318 -15.40 5.15 2.54
CA LEU A 318 -16.49 4.52 3.29
C LEU A 318 -17.29 5.52 4.14
N THR A 319 -17.00 6.81 4.09
CA THR A 319 -17.78 7.83 4.78
C THR A 319 -19.13 8.05 4.09
N VAL A 320 -20.20 8.07 4.89
CA VAL A 320 -21.52 8.54 4.49
C VAL A 320 -21.71 9.94 5.08
N TRP A 321 -21.99 10.90 4.23
CA TRP A 321 -22.14 12.30 4.60
C TRP A 321 -23.59 12.68 4.85
N ASN A 322 -23.82 13.62 5.74
CA ASN A 322 -25.08 14.34 5.89
C ASN A 322 -25.14 15.50 4.88
N ASP A 323 -26.31 16.05 4.67
CA ASP A 323 -26.52 17.18 3.73
C ASP A 323 -25.78 18.45 4.18
N ASP A 324 -25.45 18.57 5.46
CA ASP A 324 -24.68 19.68 6.03
C ASP A 324 -23.16 19.50 5.93
N GLY A 325 -22.69 18.43 5.28
CA GLY A 325 -21.27 18.13 5.13
C GLY A 325 -20.62 17.44 6.32
N THR A 326 -21.36 17.15 7.39
CA THR A 326 -20.83 16.36 8.50
C THR A 326 -20.85 14.86 8.21
N ALA A 327 -19.92 14.09 8.77
CA ALA A 327 -19.92 12.66 8.61
C ALA A 327 -21.05 11.99 9.42
N LYS A 328 -22.03 11.39 8.73
CA LYS A 328 -23.08 10.57 9.33
C LYS A 328 -22.55 9.24 9.86
N TYR A 329 -21.65 8.64 9.10
CA TYR A 329 -21.01 7.38 9.39
C TYR A 329 -19.61 7.35 8.77
N ARG A 330 -18.68 6.79 9.53
CA ARG A 330 -17.30 6.52 9.11
C ARG A 330 -16.75 5.40 9.98
N PRO A 331 -16.09 4.36 9.41
CA PRO A 331 -15.40 3.36 10.21
C PRO A 331 -14.04 3.89 10.70
N THR A 332 -13.53 3.36 11.80
CA THR A 332 -12.11 3.46 12.15
C THR A 332 -11.32 2.50 11.25
N VAL A 333 -10.24 2.98 10.65
CA VAL A 333 -9.41 2.19 9.73
C VAL A 333 -7.93 2.38 10.09
N HIS A 334 -7.19 1.29 10.27
CA HIS A 334 -5.75 1.35 10.45
C HIS A 334 -5.08 0.02 10.11
N TYR A 335 -3.76 0.09 9.97
CA TYR A 335 -2.93 -1.09 9.78
C TYR A 335 -2.69 -1.83 11.10
N SER A 336 -2.47 -3.14 11.01
CA SER A 336 -2.04 -4.00 12.11
C SER A 336 -1.02 -4.99 11.54
N TYR A 337 0.22 -4.58 11.48
CA TYR A 337 1.31 -5.30 10.84
C TYR A 337 2.16 -6.09 11.84
N CYS A 338 2.22 -7.39 11.64
CA CYS A 338 3.07 -8.29 12.40
C CYS A 338 4.04 -9.00 11.45
N PRO A 339 5.23 -8.40 11.18
CA PRO A 339 6.22 -8.98 10.27
C PRO A 339 6.83 -10.27 10.82
N THR A 340 7.81 -10.83 10.12
CA THR A 340 8.56 -12.00 10.60
C THR A 340 9.20 -11.74 11.97
N ASP A 341 9.41 -12.78 12.74
CA ASP A 341 10.08 -12.66 14.05
C ASP A 341 11.48 -12.04 13.93
N ALA A 342 12.18 -12.35 12.84
CA ALA A 342 13.49 -11.74 12.55
C ALA A 342 13.41 -10.23 12.28
N ALA A 343 12.36 -9.78 11.60
CA ALA A 343 12.10 -8.35 11.38
C ALA A 343 11.68 -7.65 12.69
N ILE A 344 10.85 -8.29 13.53
CA ILE A 344 10.52 -7.77 14.87
C ILE A 344 11.80 -7.58 15.71
N MET A 345 12.71 -8.54 15.70
CA MET A 345 14.01 -8.42 16.39
C MET A 345 14.85 -7.27 15.82
N SER A 346 14.76 -7.01 14.50
CA SER A 346 15.44 -5.87 13.88
C SER A 346 14.87 -4.53 14.35
N VAL A 347 13.54 -4.43 14.47
CA VAL A 347 12.85 -3.25 15.01
C VAL A 347 13.22 -3.01 16.47
N GLN A 348 13.29 -4.07 17.29
CA GLN A 348 13.69 -3.95 18.69
C GLN A 348 15.14 -3.42 18.82
N GLU A 349 16.06 -3.92 18.01
CA GLU A 349 17.44 -3.39 17.99
C GLU A 349 17.49 -1.94 17.50
N LEU A 350 16.74 -1.59 16.44
CA LEU A 350 16.60 -0.22 15.93
C LEU A 350 16.16 0.75 17.05
N ARG A 351 15.13 0.35 17.82
CA ARG A 351 14.65 1.11 18.97
C ARG A 351 15.73 1.30 20.04
N MET A 352 16.47 0.24 20.40
CA MET A 352 17.58 0.31 21.35
C MET A 352 18.68 1.26 20.89
N ARG A 353 18.78 1.52 19.59
CA ARG A 353 19.76 2.42 18.97
C ARG A 353 19.23 3.84 18.76
N ASN A 354 18.16 4.22 19.45
CA ASN A 354 17.48 5.51 19.25
C ASN A 354 17.11 5.78 17.78
N TRP A 355 16.53 4.78 17.11
CA TRP A 355 16.10 4.84 15.70
C TRP A 355 17.25 5.04 14.69
N LYS A 356 18.47 4.79 15.09
CA LYS A 356 19.61 4.78 14.19
C LYS A 356 19.71 3.41 13.50
N MET A 357 19.57 3.40 12.18
CA MET A 357 19.60 2.19 11.36
C MET A 357 20.86 1.36 11.63
N GLN A 358 20.70 0.05 11.64
CA GLN A 358 21.76 -0.94 11.69
C GLN A 358 22.70 -0.78 10.48
N LYS A 359 23.96 -1.15 10.67
CA LYS A 359 24.99 -1.02 9.64
C LYS A 359 24.75 -1.94 8.46
N ASP A 360 24.38 -3.19 8.74
CA ASP A 360 24.11 -4.21 7.74
C ASP A 360 22.61 -4.30 7.49
N GLN A 361 22.22 -4.53 6.24
CA GLN A 361 20.85 -4.67 5.81
C GLN A 361 20.71 -5.90 4.91
N ARG A 362 19.64 -6.70 5.11
CA ARG A 362 19.41 -7.89 4.30
C ARG A 362 17.92 -8.14 4.08
N ILE A 363 17.54 -8.18 2.81
CA ILE A 363 16.20 -8.64 2.42
C ILE A 363 16.22 -10.16 2.37
N LEU A 364 15.30 -10.78 3.12
CA LEU A 364 15.14 -12.23 3.19
C LEU A 364 14.52 -12.76 1.90
N ASN A 365 15.18 -13.69 1.25
CA ASN A 365 14.74 -14.32 0.00
C ASN A 365 15.00 -15.83 0.04
N ASN A 366 16.07 -16.29 -0.61
CA ASN A 366 16.39 -17.73 -0.79
C ASN A 366 16.56 -18.51 0.52
N GLU A 367 16.98 -17.84 1.59
CA GLU A 367 17.16 -18.42 2.91
C GLU A 367 15.84 -18.66 3.67
N ILE A 368 14.70 -18.24 3.13
CA ILE A 368 13.39 -18.58 3.71
C ILE A 368 13.11 -20.07 3.46
N GLU A 369 12.86 -20.81 4.53
CA GLU A 369 12.64 -22.28 4.45
C GLU A 369 11.17 -22.66 4.52
N SER A 370 10.35 -21.86 5.19
CA SER A 370 8.94 -22.19 5.42
C SER A 370 8.15 -20.93 5.83
N GLY A 371 6.85 -21.11 5.98
CA GLY A 371 5.94 -20.08 6.43
C GLY A 371 5.08 -19.52 5.30
N ARG A 372 4.36 -18.49 5.62
CA ARG A 372 3.44 -17.81 4.70
C ARG A 372 3.20 -16.38 5.13
N ASP A 373 2.68 -15.60 4.22
CA ASP A 373 2.07 -14.31 4.50
C ASP A 373 0.54 -14.44 4.55
N GLU A 374 -0.07 -13.89 5.59
CA GLU A 374 -1.51 -13.80 5.80
C GLU A 374 -1.91 -12.33 5.77
N LEU A 375 -2.23 -11.83 4.59
CA LEU A 375 -2.61 -10.44 4.35
C LEU A 375 -4.10 -10.31 4.06
N GLY A 376 -4.81 -9.50 4.83
CA GLY A 376 -6.23 -9.26 4.61
C GLY A 376 -6.80 -8.10 5.40
N VAL A 377 -8.11 -8.07 5.48
CA VAL A 377 -8.87 -7.09 6.26
C VAL A 377 -9.73 -7.79 7.29
N LEU A 378 -9.72 -7.30 8.51
CA LEU A 378 -10.58 -7.72 9.60
C LEU A 378 -11.63 -6.64 9.85
N LEU A 379 -12.89 -6.92 9.49
CA LEU A 379 -14.03 -6.03 9.74
C LEU A 379 -14.69 -6.41 11.05
N MET A 380 -14.99 -5.44 11.91
CA MET A 380 -15.56 -5.67 13.23
C MET A 380 -16.74 -4.72 13.52
N GLY A 381 -17.57 -5.09 14.49
CA GLY A 381 -18.70 -4.28 14.99
C GLY A 381 -20.06 -4.64 14.40
N HIS A 382 -20.12 -5.53 13.42
CA HIS A 382 -21.35 -6.04 12.78
C HIS A 382 -21.92 -7.28 13.53
N ASP A 383 -23.10 -7.78 13.10
CA ASP A 383 -23.82 -8.87 13.75
C ASP A 383 -23.03 -10.20 13.87
N TYR A 384 -22.03 -10.41 13.01
CA TYR A 384 -21.11 -11.55 13.08
C TYR A 384 -19.89 -11.29 13.97
N LYS A 385 -19.82 -10.16 14.66
CA LYS A 385 -18.72 -9.66 15.50
C LYS A 385 -17.47 -9.31 14.71
N SER A 386 -16.89 -10.27 13.99
CA SER A 386 -15.72 -10.08 13.15
C SER A 386 -15.83 -10.91 11.86
N TRP A 387 -15.21 -10.41 10.79
CA TRP A 387 -15.13 -11.05 9.48
C TRP A 387 -13.78 -10.75 8.86
N TRP A 388 -13.07 -11.79 8.45
CA TRP A 388 -11.79 -11.63 7.79
C TRP A 388 -11.87 -12.08 6.32
N THR A 389 -11.29 -11.28 5.42
CA THR A 389 -11.18 -11.59 3.99
C THR A 389 -9.80 -11.19 3.53
N GLY A 390 -9.08 -12.10 2.87
CA GLY A 390 -7.71 -11.82 2.45
C GLY A 390 -7.08 -12.96 1.65
N SER A 391 -5.77 -12.94 1.62
CA SER A 391 -4.89 -13.92 0.97
C SER A 391 -4.09 -14.69 2.01
N LEU A 392 -3.86 -15.96 1.74
CA LEU A 392 -2.96 -16.83 2.47
C LEU A 392 -1.96 -17.35 1.43
N LEU A 393 -0.75 -16.79 1.41
CA LEU A 393 0.26 -17.13 0.42
C LEU A 393 1.44 -17.82 1.12
N SER A 394 1.57 -19.12 0.93
CA SER A 394 2.74 -19.86 1.42
C SER A 394 3.97 -19.58 0.57
N ILE A 395 5.16 -19.78 1.16
CA ILE A 395 6.43 -19.64 0.43
C ILE A 395 6.50 -20.62 -0.74
N ASP A 396 5.93 -21.83 -0.62
CA ASP A 396 5.92 -22.82 -1.69
C ASP A 396 5.04 -22.35 -2.87
N GLU A 397 3.85 -21.80 -2.58
CA GLU A 397 2.95 -21.23 -3.61
C GLU A 397 3.58 -20.02 -4.29
N ALA A 398 4.21 -19.12 -3.54
CA ALA A 398 4.90 -17.97 -4.09
C ALA A 398 6.03 -18.40 -5.04
N ARG A 399 6.86 -19.37 -4.62
CA ARG A 399 7.99 -19.87 -5.41
C ARG A 399 7.59 -20.72 -6.60
N ALA A 400 6.42 -21.36 -6.57
CA ALA A 400 5.88 -22.04 -7.76
C ALA A 400 5.58 -21.08 -8.90
N ILE A 401 5.35 -19.80 -8.61
CA ILE A 401 5.07 -18.75 -9.60
C ILE A 401 6.33 -17.92 -9.88
N LEU A 402 7.06 -17.54 -8.84
CA LEU A 402 8.25 -16.68 -8.88
C LEU A 402 9.36 -17.30 -8.02
N PRO A 403 10.25 -18.10 -8.61
CA PRO A 403 11.37 -18.69 -7.88
C PRO A 403 12.22 -17.62 -7.17
N ASN A 404 12.74 -17.94 -5.99
CA ASN A 404 13.63 -17.10 -5.19
C ASN A 404 12.97 -15.81 -4.62
N GLN A 405 11.66 -15.77 -4.50
CA GLN A 405 10.94 -14.68 -3.83
C GLN A 405 10.46 -15.08 -2.43
N SER A 406 10.16 -14.08 -1.59
CA SER A 406 9.38 -14.24 -0.38
C SER A 406 7.88 -14.35 -0.72
N ALA A 407 7.05 -14.69 0.28
CA ALA A 407 5.60 -14.67 0.13
C ALA A 407 5.00 -13.25 0.36
N THR A 408 5.82 -12.34 0.86
CA THR A 408 5.43 -10.94 1.16
C THR A 408 5.72 -10.03 0.00
#